data_ee65035ac9a3a5591041e7c11460adf8
#
_entry.id   ee65035ac9a3a5591041e7c11460adf8
#
_cell.length_a   1.000
_cell.length_b   1.000
_cell.length_c   1.000
_cell.angle_alpha   90.00
_cell.angle_beta   90.00
_cell.angle_gamma   90.00
#
_symmetry.space_group_name_H-M   'P 1'
#
loop_
_entity.id
_entity.type
_entity.pdbx_description
1 polymer ?
#
loop_
_entity_poly.entity_id
_entity_poly.type
_entity_poly.pdbx_seq_one_letter_code
_entity_poly.pdbx_strand_id
1 'polypeptide(L)'
;MPVVEPHLAALDQASVLLWRALGRGQLVQLFWRFPDGIDPEALERFRGGLAHTLLGRRVERSSLPFGRDRWVRAAEPGPLLVAPDALDPALIGTWTATAARLPVDPEDGPGWFLSVASLTDGGVVVGLTVSHVIGDGLAVAGAVRAVVLGNGGTTPAPPPRVRVTAGDRLDDLRVAARAVPGAVRGLAATVRLAREERDVVPGSLRRSVRSRPVGGGAVVDVPVVLARIADTEWRARAEALGGSTNTLCAGLAVRLGAALGRVDADGCVTSSLPISDRVAGDTRANANDTLVVRFHPDGVTSDLRGLRAEIRRGLADLREHGSLATAALAVAPFVPRAVARRLEEVVLENVAPVVCSWLGEHDPTVARPMGVVATDCWVVGGEPVPEEQLRRVGGALTVVGGSVNGRVGVSVRGWQPGAVTTQGELLDRVRRVFAEFGLPGAFH
;
A
#
# COMPACT_ATOMS: atom_id res chain seq x y z
N MET A 1 15.64 26.35 0.41
CA MET A 1 15.15 25.14 -0.29
C MET A 1 15.35 23.95 0.62
N PRO A 2 14.39 23.10 0.88
CA PRO A 2 14.63 21.87 1.63
C PRO A 2 15.68 21.04 0.88
N VAL A 3 16.71 20.60 1.59
CA VAL A 3 17.74 19.71 1.05
C VAL A 3 17.07 18.33 0.89
N VAL A 4 16.91 17.88 -0.35
CA VAL A 4 16.44 16.52 -0.60
C VAL A 4 17.54 15.57 -0.15
N GLU A 5 17.25 14.74 0.85
CA GLU A 5 18.12 13.64 1.24
C GLU A 5 18.23 12.68 0.05
N PRO A 6 19.39 12.55 -0.59
CA PRO A 6 19.52 11.70 -1.77
C PRO A 6 19.45 10.20 -1.43
N HIS A 7 19.73 9.83 -0.18
CA HIS A 7 19.71 8.42 0.26
C HIS A 7 18.31 8.01 0.74
N LEU A 8 17.98 6.75 0.50
CA LEU A 8 16.71 6.18 0.93
C LEU A 8 16.55 6.25 2.45
N ALA A 9 15.35 6.53 2.94
CA ALA A 9 15.00 6.37 4.34
C ALA A 9 15.06 4.88 4.76
N ALA A 10 15.08 4.58 6.05
CA ALA A 10 15.22 3.20 6.52
C ALA A 10 14.09 2.28 6.02
N LEU A 11 12.85 2.76 6.05
CA LEU A 11 11.69 2.02 5.54
C LEU A 11 11.76 1.83 4.02
N ASP A 12 12.17 2.85 3.27
CA ASP A 12 12.36 2.77 1.82
C ASP A 12 13.45 1.74 1.47
N GLN A 13 14.55 1.75 2.22
CA GLN A 13 15.64 0.78 2.04
C GLN A 13 15.18 -0.65 2.33
N ALA A 14 14.36 -0.87 3.35
CA ALA A 14 13.77 -2.18 3.66
C ALA A 14 12.81 -2.63 2.55
N SER A 15 11.99 -1.72 2.01
CA SER A 15 11.09 -2.01 0.89
C SER A 15 11.85 -2.44 -0.37
N VAL A 16 12.97 -1.76 -0.68
CA VAL A 16 13.87 -2.14 -1.79
C VAL A 16 14.52 -3.51 -1.54
N LEU A 17 14.96 -3.77 -0.32
CA LEU A 17 15.55 -5.06 0.04
C LEU A 17 14.57 -6.20 -0.17
N LEU A 18 13.32 -6.05 0.28
CA LEU A 18 12.26 -7.03 0.08
C LEU A 18 11.94 -7.20 -1.40
N TRP A 19 11.77 -6.10 -2.14
CA TRP A 19 11.53 -6.17 -3.59
C TRP A 19 12.65 -6.94 -4.31
N ARG A 20 13.92 -6.66 -4.01
CA ARG A 20 15.08 -7.40 -4.57
C ARG A 20 15.10 -8.88 -4.15
N ALA A 21 14.68 -9.18 -2.93
CA ALA A 21 14.70 -10.54 -2.40
C ALA A 21 13.64 -11.42 -3.04
N LEU A 22 12.46 -10.85 -3.33
CA LEU A 22 11.28 -11.55 -3.81
C LEU A 22 11.12 -11.50 -5.33
N GLY A 23 11.76 -10.54 -6.03
CA GLY A 23 11.52 -10.24 -7.44
C GLY A 23 10.13 -9.65 -7.72
N ARG A 24 9.45 -9.17 -6.70
CA ARG A 24 8.13 -8.54 -6.72
C ARG A 24 7.98 -7.61 -5.53
N GLY A 25 6.99 -6.73 -5.55
CA GLY A 25 6.75 -5.81 -4.45
C GLY A 25 5.31 -5.35 -4.39
N GLN A 26 5.00 -4.71 -3.29
CA GLN A 26 3.70 -4.07 -3.12
C GLN A 26 3.51 -2.94 -4.12
N LEU A 27 2.27 -2.74 -4.51
CA LEU A 27 1.82 -1.69 -5.42
C LEU A 27 0.83 -0.79 -4.70
N VAL A 28 0.86 0.47 -5.07
CA VAL A 28 -0.20 1.44 -4.79
C VAL A 28 -0.87 1.76 -6.12
N GLN A 29 -2.16 1.57 -6.18
CA GLN A 29 -2.94 1.82 -7.38
C GLN A 29 -4.01 2.86 -7.06
N LEU A 30 -4.14 3.88 -7.91
CA LEU A 30 -5.16 4.91 -7.80
C LEU A 30 -6.00 4.90 -9.07
N PHE A 31 -7.31 4.75 -8.94
CA PHE A 31 -8.25 4.66 -10.05
C PHE A 31 -9.27 5.79 -10.00
N TRP A 32 -9.61 6.31 -11.18
CA TRP A 32 -10.62 7.33 -11.39
C TRP A 32 -11.60 6.90 -12.47
N ARG A 33 -12.89 7.15 -12.25
CA ARG A 33 -13.93 6.98 -13.28
C ARG A 33 -14.44 8.34 -13.71
N PHE A 34 -14.50 8.56 -15.01
CA PHE A 34 -15.02 9.76 -15.65
C PHE A 34 -16.22 9.38 -16.53
N PRO A 35 -17.43 9.89 -16.25
CA PRO A 35 -18.62 9.48 -16.98
C PRO A 35 -18.66 10.03 -18.41
N ASP A 36 -18.08 11.23 -18.63
CA ASP A 36 -18.16 11.97 -19.90
C ASP A 36 -16.87 11.89 -20.73
N GLY A 37 -15.98 10.90 -20.38
CA GLY A 37 -14.68 10.77 -21.02
C GLY A 37 -13.63 11.75 -20.50
N ILE A 38 -12.48 11.77 -21.15
CA ILE A 38 -11.34 12.66 -20.85
C ILE A 38 -10.69 13.11 -22.15
N ASP A 39 -10.09 14.31 -22.11
CA ASP A 39 -9.24 14.81 -23.20
C ASP A 39 -7.91 14.02 -23.24
N PRO A 40 -7.54 13.36 -24.36
CA PRO A 40 -6.28 12.65 -24.50
C PRO A 40 -5.05 13.52 -24.27
N GLU A 41 -5.09 14.80 -24.68
CA GLU A 41 -3.99 15.73 -24.44
C GLU A 41 -3.85 16.06 -22.94
N ALA A 42 -4.97 16.20 -22.20
CA ALA A 42 -4.93 16.39 -20.77
C ALA A 42 -4.34 15.15 -20.04
N LEU A 43 -4.66 13.95 -20.54
CA LEU A 43 -4.07 12.71 -20.04
C LEU A 43 -2.55 12.67 -20.23
N GLU A 44 -2.06 13.05 -21.43
CA GLU A 44 -0.62 13.11 -21.71
C GLU A 44 0.08 14.21 -20.89
N ARG A 45 -0.55 15.39 -20.74
CA ARG A 45 -0.02 16.46 -19.86
C ARG A 45 0.08 15.97 -18.41
N PHE A 46 -0.94 15.24 -17.92
CA PHE A 46 -0.92 14.66 -16.59
C PHE A 46 0.20 13.61 -16.45
N ARG A 47 0.33 12.70 -17.42
CA ARG A 47 1.41 11.70 -17.45
C ARG A 47 2.80 12.36 -17.42
N GLY A 48 3.03 13.33 -18.27
CA GLY A 48 4.28 14.12 -18.30
C GLY A 48 4.53 14.85 -16.98
N GLY A 49 3.47 15.42 -16.38
CA GLY A 49 3.55 16.10 -15.08
C GLY A 49 3.97 15.19 -13.94
N LEU A 50 3.50 13.94 -13.90
CA LEU A 50 3.89 12.96 -12.89
C LEU A 50 5.40 12.69 -12.88
N ALA A 51 6.05 12.71 -14.03
CA ALA A 51 7.50 12.53 -14.14
C ALA A 51 8.33 13.67 -13.48
N HIS A 52 7.71 14.80 -13.18
CA HIS A 52 8.31 15.92 -12.47
C HIS A 52 7.99 15.95 -10.96
N THR A 53 7.34 14.93 -10.45
CA THR A 53 7.02 14.73 -9.04
C THR A 53 7.94 13.69 -8.38
N LEU A 54 7.60 13.27 -7.16
CA LEU A 54 8.27 12.13 -6.50
C LEU A 54 8.20 10.84 -7.33
N LEU A 55 7.22 10.67 -8.21
CA LEU A 55 7.10 9.51 -9.07
C LEU A 55 8.12 9.49 -10.21
N GLY A 56 8.73 10.63 -10.55
CA GLY A 56 9.79 10.73 -11.56
C GLY A 56 11.17 10.31 -11.06
N ARG A 57 11.25 9.50 -10.01
CA ARG A 57 12.50 8.97 -9.45
C ARG A 57 12.57 7.46 -9.56
N ARG A 58 13.78 6.94 -9.49
CA ARG A 58 14.09 5.52 -9.39
C ARG A 58 15.18 5.28 -8.35
N VAL A 59 15.34 4.05 -7.94
CA VAL A 59 16.38 3.64 -7.00
C VAL A 59 17.67 3.35 -7.75
N GLU A 60 18.77 3.94 -7.32
CA GLU A 60 20.12 3.57 -7.74
C GLU A 60 20.87 2.87 -6.60
N ARG A 61 21.46 1.72 -6.90
CA ARG A 61 22.21 0.96 -5.91
C ARG A 61 23.44 1.73 -5.44
N SER A 62 23.71 1.66 -4.14
CA SER A 62 24.98 2.11 -3.58
C SER A 62 26.14 1.32 -4.21
N SER A 63 27.26 2.00 -4.39
CA SER A 63 28.50 1.37 -4.82
C SER A 63 29.12 0.47 -3.73
N LEU A 64 28.66 0.59 -2.50
CA LEU A 64 29.10 -0.22 -1.36
C LEU A 64 28.12 -1.36 -1.08
N PRO A 65 28.59 -2.57 -0.76
CA PRO A 65 27.76 -3.74 -0.49
C PRO A 65 26.70 -3.53 0.60
N PHE A 66 26.99 -2.66 1.56
CA PHE A 66 26.13 -2.34 2.72
C PHE A 66 25.79 -0.86 2.78
N GLY A 67 25.95 -0.16 1.66
CA GLY A 67 25.58 1.25 1.54
C GLY A 67 24.07 1.42 1.39
N ARG A 68 23.59 2.60 1.81
CA ARG A 68 22.21 3.00 1.51
C ARG A 68 22.08 3.38 0.04
N ASP A 69 21.04 2.88 -0.60
CA ASP A 69 20.69 3.22 -1.96
C ASP A 69 20.28 4.70 -2.07
N ARG A 70 20.18 5.21 -3.29
CA ARG A 70 19.89 6.62 -3.57
C ARG A 70 18.72 6.78 -4.51
N TRP A 71 18.08 7.93 -4.40
CA TRP A 71 17.12 8.40 -5.38
C TRP A 71 17.84 9.09 -6.52
N VAL A 72 17.54 8.70 -7.74
CA VAL A 72 17.97 9.37 -8.98
C VAL A 72 16.76 9.60 -9.87
N ARG A 73 16.87 10.56 -10.81
CA ARG A 73 15.80 10.84 -11.75
C ARG A 73 15.61 9.63 -12.70
N ALA A 74 14.36 9.24 -12.93
CA ALA A 74 14.02 8.32 -14.00
C ALA A 74 14.26 8.99 -15.37
N ALA A 75 14.66 8.20 -16.37
CA ALA A 75 14.96 8.73 -17.71
C ALA A 75 13.68 9.16 -18.43
N GLU A 76 12.62 8.40 -18.30
CA GLU A 76 11.36 8.58 -19.03
C GLU A 76 10.16 8.57 -18.08
N PRO A 77 9.06 9.23 -18.45
CA PRO A 77 7.77 9.07 -17.77
C PRO A 77 7.30 7.61 -17.82
N GLY A 78 6.50 7.20 -16.85
CA GLY A 78 5.84 5.90 -16.88
C GLY A 78 5.02 5.73 -18.17
N PRO A 79 4.93 4.51 -18.71
CA PRO A 79 4.16 4.22 -19.91
C PRO A 79 2.67 4.48 -19.74
N LEU A 80 2.02 4.86 -20.86
CA LEU A 80 0.56 4.89 -20.99
C LEU A 80 0.10 3.63 -21.73
N LEU A 81 -0.79 2.88 -21.09
CA LEU A 81 -1.40 1.67 -21.65
C LEU A 81 -2.88 1.95 -21.93
N VAL A 82 -3.30 1.73 -23.17
CA VAL A 82 -4.69 1.90 -23.60
C VAL A 82 -5.29 0.52 -23.81
N ALA A 83 -6.40 0.22 -23.12
CA ALA A 83 -7.12 -1.02 -23.35
C ALA A 83 -7.68 -1.05 -24.79
N PRO A 84 -7.53 -2.16 -25.52
CA PRO A 84 -7.95 -2.23 -26.93
C PRO A 84 -9.49 -2.17 -27.09
N ASP A 85 -10.21 -2.71 -26.13
CA ASP A 85 -11.65 -2.84 -26.15
C ASP A 85 -12.31 -2.04 -25.02
N ALA A 86 -13.56 -1.63 -25.24
CA ALA A 86 -14.35 -1.00 -24.20
C ALA A 86 -14.71 -2.01 -23.10
N LEU A 87 -14.53 -1.59 -21.84
CA LEU A 87 -14.76 -2.38 -20.64
C LEU A 87 -16.20 -2.19 -20.15
N ASP A 88 -16.86 -3.27 -19.79
CA ASP A 88 -18.11 -3.19 -19.03
C ASP A 88 -17.81 -2.57 -17.64
N PRO A 89 -18.56 -1.54 -17.20
CA PRO A 89 -18.38 -0.95 -15.86
C PRO A 89 -18.42 -1.96 -14.72
N ALA A 90 -19.15 -3.07 -14.85
CA ALA A 90 -19.16 -4.15 -13.86
C ALA A 90 -17.81 -4.88 -13.74
N LEU A 91 -16.94 -4.78 -14.74
CA LEU A 91 -15.62 -5.42 -14.77
C LEU A 91 -14.48 -4.50 -14.30
N ILE A 92 -14.74 -3.28 -13.85
CA ILE A 92 -13.70 -2.34 -13.36
C ILE A 92 -12.87 -2.99 -12.24
N GLY A 93 -13.51 -3.70 -11.30
CA GLY A 93 -12.80 -4.42 -10.24
C GLY A 93 -11.86 -5.49 -10.79
N THR A 94 -12.29 -6.28 -11.76
CA THR A 94 -11.46 -7.29 -12.42
C THR A 94 -10.30 -6.64 -13.18
N TRP A 95 -10.57 -5.57 -13.93
CA TRP A 95 -9.53 -4.82 -14.64
C TRP A 95 -8.50 -4.23 -13.68
N THR A 96 -8.95 -3.71 -12.54
CA THR A 96 -8.07 -3.23 -11.46
C THR A 96 -7.16 -4.34 -10.93
N ALA A 97 -7.70 -5.55 -10.76
CA ALA A 97 -6.92 -6.71 -10.32
C ALA A 97 -5.82 -7.08 -11.33
N THR A 98 -6.13 -7.06 -12.64
CA THR A 98 -5.14 -7.36 -13.68
C THR A 98 -4.02 -6.32 -13.76
N ALA A 99 -4.29 -5.05 -13.45
CA ALA A 99 -3.29 -4.00 -13.41
C ALA A 99 -2.18 -4.25 -12.35
N ALA A 100 -2.41 -5.12 -11.38
CA ALA A 100 -1.38 -5.54 -10.42
C ALA A 100 -0.27 -6.41 -11.07
N ARG A 101 -0.47 -6.92 -12.28
CA ARG A 101 0.54 -7.70 -13.03
C ARG A 101 1.49 -6.84 -13.86
N LEU A 102 1.28 -5.53 -13.92
CA LEU A 102 2.15 -4.65 -14.69
C LEU A 102 3.60 -4.77 -14.19
N PRO A 103 4.57 -4.82 -15.09
CA PRO A 103 5.98 -5.06 -14.76
C PRO A 103 6.63 -3.78 -14.19
N VAL A 104 6.19 -3.39 -13.01
CA VAL A 104 6.68 -2.19 -12.32
C VAL A 104 8.04 -2.48 -11.73
N ASP A 105 9.05 -1.71 -12.12
CA ASP A 105 10.43 -1.84 -11.65
C ASP A 105 10.95 -0.51 -11.08
N PRO A 106 11.21 -0.44 -9.76
CA PRO A 106 11.69 0.79 -9.13
C PRO A 106 13.18 1.09 -9.37
N GLU A 107 13.97 0.15 -9.90
CA GLU A 107 15.40 0.31 -10.17
C GLU A 107 15.68 0.61 -11.64
N ASP A 108 15.25 -0.27 -12.55
CA ASP A 108 15.53 -0.16 -13.97
C ASP A 108 14.39 0.55 -14.71
N GLY A 109 13.23 0.65 -14.09
CA GLY A 109 12.04 1.31 -14.65
C GLY A 109 11.23 0.42 -15.58
N PRO A 110 9.98 0.79 -15.86
CA PRO A 110 9.26 1.93 -15.30
C PRO A 110 8.80 1.69 -13.85
N GLY A 111 8.94 2.71 -13.01
CA GLY A 111 8.50 2.65 -11.60
C GLY A 111 6.98 2.77 -11.41
N TRP A 112 6.25 3.15 -12.47
CA TRP A 112 4.80 3.28 -12.51
C TRP A 112 4.26 3.20 -13.93
N PHE A 113 2.96 2.90 -14.04
CA PHE A 113 2.20 2.85 -15.28
C PHE A 113 0.94 3.68 -15.15
N LEU A 114 0.54 4.35 -16.23
CA LEU A 114 -0.79 4.91 -16.40
C LEU A 114 -1.56 4.01 -17.37
N SER A 115 -2.78 3.62 -17.00
CA SER A 115 -3.64 2.75 -17.82
C SER A 115 -4.97 3.43 -18.05
N VAL A 116 -5.57 3.26 -19.21
CA VAL A 116 -6.88 3.81 -19.55
C VAL A 116 -7.71 2.78 -20.26
N ALA A 117 -9.00 2.70 -19.93
CA ALA A 117 -9.98 1.92 -20.66
C ALA A 117 -11.25 2.76 -20.89
N SER A 118 -11.76 2.77 -22.10
CA SER A 118 -13.09 3.26 -22.41
C SER A 118 -14.12 2.32 -21.79
N LEU A 119 -15.27 2.84 -21.36
CA LEU A 119 -16.35 2.06 -20.79
C LEU A 119 -17.50 1.93 -21.81
N THR A 120 -18.22 0.82 -21.75
CA THR A 120 -19.38 0.58 -22.64
C THR A 120 -20.57 1.53 -22.40
N ASP A 121 -20.57 2.22 -21.26
CA ASP A 121 -21.55 3.28 -20.94
C ASP A 121 -21.12 4.69 -21.40
N GLY A 122 -20.03 4.79 -22.18
CA GLY A 122 -19.49 6.04 -22.70
C GLY A 122 -18.47 6.72 -21.78
N GLY A 123 -18.28 6.23 -20.55
CA GLY A 123 -17.30 6.74 -19.63
C GLY A 123 -15.87 6.23 -19.91
N VAL A 124 -14.95 6.64 -19.06
CA VAL A 124 -13.52 6.22 -19.06
C VAL A 124 -13.08 5.91 -17.65
N VAL A 125 -12.31 4.86 -17.50
CA VAL A 125 -11.56 4.58 -16.27
C VAL A 125 -10.07 4.77 -16.50
N VAL A 126 -9.40 5.47 -15.58
CA VAL A 126 -7.94 5.69 -15.58
C VAL A 126 -7.36 5.08 -14.34
N GLY A 127 -6.27 4.35 -14.47
CA GLY A 127 -5.53 3.73 -13.37
C GLY A 127 -4.07 4.18 -13.35
N LEU A 128 -3.58 4.58 -12.21
CA LEU A 128 -2.16 4.84 -11.94
C LEU A 128 -1.65 3.73 -11.02
N THR A 129 -0.79 2.85 -11.54
CA THR A 129 -0.16 1.76 -10.79
C THR A 129 1.30 2.11 -10.50
N VAL A 130 1.67 2.18 -9.23
CA VAL A 130 2.99 2.65 -8.76
C VAL A 130 3.63 1.59 -7.87
N SER A 131 4.95 1.37 -8.02
CA SER A 131 5.71 0.59 -7.03
C SER A 131 5.63 1.26 -5.66
N HIS A 132 5.23 0.52 -4.64
CA HIS A 132 5.22 1.03 -3.27
C HIS A 132 6.63 1.41 -2.75
N VAL A 133 7.68 0.91 -3.41
CA VAL A 133 9.06 1.34 -3.19
C VAL A 133 9.23 2.84 -3.49
N ILE A 134 8.51 3.37 -4.49
CA ILE A 134 8.62 4.78 -4.91
C ILE A 134 7.71 5.70 -4.11
N GLY A 135 6.57 5.19 -3.63
CA GLY A 135 5.64 6.01 -2.85
C GLY A 135 4.51 5.21 -2.21
N ASP A 136 4.14 5.60 -0.99
CA ASP A 136 2.91 5.16 -0.33
C ASP A 136 1.67 5.89 -0.91
N GLY A 137 0.47 5.52 -0.46
CA GLY A 137 -0.77 6.08 -0.96
C GLY A 137 -0.85 7.62 -0.84
N LEU A 138 -0.34 8.19 0.26
CA LEU A 138 -0.33 9.63 0.46
C LEU A 138 0.74 10.34 -0.39
N ALA A 139 1.88 9.69 -0.64
CA ALA A 139 2.90 10.21 -1.58
C ALA A 139 2.34 10.25 -3.00
N VAL A 140 1.63 9.20 -3.44
CA VAL A 140 1.00 9.13 -4.76
C VAL A 140 -0.10 10.19 -4.88
N ALA A 141 -0.98 10.34 -3.90
CA ALA A 141 -2.00 11.40 -3.88
C ALA A 141 -1.36 12.80 -3.89
N GLY A 142 -0.27 12.98 -3.15
CA GLY A 142 0.52 14.22 -3.15
C GLY A 142 1.14 14.53 -4.50
N ALA A 143 1.62 13.54 -5.23
CA ALA A 143 2.15 13.68 -6.58
C ALA A 143 1.06 14.11 -7.57
N VAL A 144 -0.12 13.49 -7.52
CA VAL A 144 -1.28 13.91 -8.32
C VAL A 144 -1.65 15.36 -8.04
N ARG A 145 -1.77 15.72 -6.75
CA ARG A 145 -2.06 17.11 -6.32
C ARG A 145 -1.02 18.09 -6.85
N ALA A 146 0.26 17.75 -6.80
CA ALA A 146 1.33 18.62 -7.28
C ALA A 146 1.22 18.89 -8.79
N VAL A 147 0.86 17.91 -9.59
CA VAL A 147 0.62 18.07 -11.04
C VAL A 147 -0.56 19.02 -11.27
N VAL A 148 -1.70 18.78 -10.61
CA VAL A 148 -2.93 19.58 -10.82
C VAL A 148 -2.72 21.03 -10.42
N LEU A 149 -1.93 21.31 -9.37
CA LEU A 149 -1.61 22.67 -8.93
C LEU A 149 -0.49 23.34 -9.74
N GLY A 150 0.05 22.68 -10.76
CA GLY A 150 1.20 23.20 -11.52
C GLY A 150 2.52 23.20 -10.74
N ASN A 151 2.56 22.56 -9.58
CA ASN A 151 3.71 22.54 -8.67
C ASN A 151 4.61 21.32 -8.88
N GLY A 152 4.39 20.53 -9.94
CA GLY A 152 5.17 19.31 -10.23
C GLY A 152 6.68 19.57 -10.31
N GLY A 153 7.09 20.75 -10.77
CA GLY A 153 8.50 21.16 -10.83
C GLY A 153 9.09 21.68 -9.51
N THR A 154 8.29 21.86 -8.46
CA THR A 154 8.77 22.36 -7.16
C THR A 154 9.26 21.27 -6.22
N THR A 155 8.92 20.01 -6.49
CA THR A 155 9.54 18.87 -5.81
C THR A 155 10.95 18.73 -6.37
N PRO A 156 12.01 18.92 -5.55
CA PRO A 156 13.37 18.79 -6.05
C PRO A 156 13.57 17.38 -6.58
N ALA A 157 13.59 17.26 -7.92
CA ALA A 157 13.95 16.00 -8.54
C ALA A 157 15.42 15.71 -8.22
N PRO A 158 15.78 14.47 -7.85
CA PRO A 158 17.18 14.12 -7.70
C PRO A 158 17.92 14.39 -9.02
N PRO A 159 19.20 14.76 -8.95
CA PRO A 159 19.95 15.06 -10.16
C PRO A 159 20.04 13.83 -11.08
N PRO A 160 20.03 14.01 -12.42
CA PRO A 160 20.35 12.92 -13.32
C PRO A 160 21.78 12.48 -13.05
N ARG A 161 22.00 11.18 -12.82
CA ARG A 161 23.35 10.66 -12.67
C ARG A 161 23.88 10.14 -13.97
N VAL A 162 25.07 10.60 -14.33
CA VAL A 162 25.78 10.16 -15.54
C VAL A 162 26.88 9.14 -15.20
N ARG A 163 27.49 9.20 -14.01
CA ARG A 163 28.56 8.29 -13.56
C ARG A 163 28.73 8.33 -12.04
N VAL A 164 29.14 7.17 -11.44
CA VAL A 164 29.60 7.10 -10.06
C VAL A 164 30.99 7.71 -9.96
N THR A 165 31.15 8.77 -9.17
CA THR A 165 32.44 9.45 -8.94
C THR A 165 33.13 8.93 -7.67
N ALA A 166 34.42 9.25 -7.52
CA ALA A 166 35.12 8.97 -6.25
C ALA A 166 34.48 9.69 -5.05
N GLY A 167 33.95 10.91 -5.28
CA GLY A 167 33.20 11.66 -4.26
C GLY A 167 31.95 10.93 -3.81
N ASP A 168 31.24 10.25 -4.70
CA ASP A 168 30.06 9.46 -4.37
C ASP A 168 30.40 8.26 -3.46
N ARG A 169 31.54 7.60 -3.70
CA ARG A 169 32.00 6.50 -2.83
C ARG A 169 32.36 6.97 -1.44
N LEU A 170 32.99 8.14 -1.32
CA LEU A 170 33.29 8.74 -0.02
C LEU A 170 32.02 9.15 0.73
N ASP A 171 31.02 9.63 0.00
CA ASP A 171 29.73 9.97 0.58
C ASP A 171 28.98 8.72 1.04
N ASP A 172 28.94 7.66 0.23
CA ASP A 172 28.40 6.36 0.61
C ASP A 172 29.09 5.80 1.88
N LEU A 173 30.41 5.92 1.98
CA LEU A 173 31.15 5.52 3.18
C LEU A 173 30.74 6.33 4.42
N ARG A 174 30.63 7.64 4.30
CA ARG A 174 30.17 8.50 5.39
C ARG A 174 28.77 8.16 5.86
N VAL A 175 27.87 7.93 4.91
CA VAL A 175 26.47 7.54 5.19
C VAL A 175 26.42 6.16 5.83
N ALA A 176 27.19 5.20 5.34
CA ALA A 176 27.29 3.87 5.93
C ALA A 176 27.83 3.93 7.36
N ALA A 177 28.91 4.70 7.61
CA ALA A 177 29.47 4.88 8.96
C ALA A 177 28.45 5.50 9.93
N ARG A 178 27.69 6.51 9.49
CA ARG A 178 26.64 7.13 10.30
C ARG A 178 25.44 6.19 10.56
N ALA A 179 25.22 5.21 9.72
CA ALA A 179 24.14 4.22 9.89
C ALA A 179 24.47 3.15 10.94
N VAL A 180 25.75 2.90 11.26
CA VAL A 180 26.18 1.83 12.19
C VAL A 180 25.51 1.92 13.57
N PRO A 181 25.46 3.09 14.27
CA PRO A 181 24.78 3.15 15.57
C PRO A 181 23.28 2.83 15.48
N GLY A 182 22.62 3.22 14.37
CA GLY A 182 21.24 2.86 14.08
C GLY A 182 21.07 1.35 13.88
N ALA A 183 21.98 0.73 13.13
CA ALA A 183 21.98 -0.71 12.90
C ALA A 183 22.16 -1.53 14.18
N VAL A 184 23.04 -1.09 15.09
CA VAL A 184 23.21 -1.76 16.39
C VAL A 184 21.94 -1.69 17.22
N ARG A 185 21.28 -0.53 17.28
CA ARG A 185 19.97 -0.37 17.94
C ARG A 185 18.88 -1.21 17.25
N GLY A 186 18.87 -1.23 15.93
CA GLY A 186 17.96 -2.04 15.13
C GLY A 186 18.14 -3.54 15.38
N LEU A 187 19.39 -4.01 15.52
CA LEU A 187 19.64 -5.41 15.87
C LEU A 187 19.10 -5.74 17.27
N ALA A 188 19.28 -4.86 18.24
CA ALA A 188 18.71 -5.02 19.57
C ALA A 188 17.16 -5.06 19.52
N ALA A 189 16.53 -4.19 18.73
CA ALA A 189 15.09 -4.19 18.48
C ALA A 189 14.63 -5.49 17.83
N THR A 190 15.34 -6.00 16.83
CA THR A 190 15.04 -7.29 16.17
C THR A 190 15.10 -8.46 17.15
N VAL A 191 16.13 -8.50 18.02
CA VAL A 191 16.25 -9.53 19.07
C VAL A 191 15.10 -9.43 20.07
N ARG A 192 14.69 -8.23 20.43
CA ARG A 192 13.57 -7.99 21.35
C ARG A 192 12.25 -8.46 20.73
N LEU A 193 11.95 -8.06 19.49
CA LEU A 193 10.77 -8.54 18.74
C LEU A 193 10.74 -10.07 18.68
N ALA A 194 11.86 -10.71 18.33
CA ALA A 194 11.95 -12.17 18.26
C ALA A 194 11.73 -12.85 19.62
N ARG A 195 11.98 -12.19 20.74
CA ARG A 195 11.66 -12.68 22.09
C ARG A 195 10.18 -12.50 22.39
N GLU A 196 9.62 -11.33 22.17
CA GLU A 196 8.21 -11.01 22.39
C GLU A 196 7.29 -11.94 21.56
N GLU A 197 7.64 -12.20 20.28
CA GLU A 197 6.90 -13.14 19.45
C GLU A 197 7.00 -14.60 19.93
N ARG A 198 8.11 -15.03 20.55
CA ARG A 198 8.25 -16.37 21.12
C ARG A 198 7.29 -16.63 22.28
N ASP A 199 6.98 -15.59 23.04
CA ASP A 199 6.07 -15.67 24.18
C ASP A 199 4.60 -15.66 23.74
N VAL A 200 4.30 -15.10 22.55
CA VAL A 200 2.95 -14.98 21.97
C VAL A 200 2.58 -16.16 21.06
N VAL A 201 3.56 -16.84 20.42
CA VAL A 201 3.33 -17.90 19.41
C VAL A 201 4.12 -19.17 19.74
N PRO A 202 3.63 -20.03 20.66
CA PRO A 202 4.27 -21.33 20.91
C PRO A 202 4.05 -22.30 19.74
N GLY A 203 5.08 -22.66 19.01
CA GLY A 203 5.12 -23.86 18.16
C GLY A 203 5.00 -23.70 16.65
N SER A 204 4.54 -22.59 16.10
CA SER A 204 4.42 -22.36 14.65
C SER A 204 5.77 -22.01 13.99
N LEU A 205 6.61 -21.24 14.64
CA LEU A 205 7.95 -20.84 14.17
C LEU A 205 8.89 -22.03 13.87
N ARG A 206 8.72 -23.18 14.56
CA ARG A 206 9.55 -24.36 14.32
C ARG A 206 9.22 -25.11 13.03
N ARG A 207 8.05 -24.91 12.45
CA ARG A 207 7.63 -25.54 11.20
C ARG A 207 8.08 -24.74 9.98
N SER A 208 7.99 -23.40 10.03
CA SER A 208 8.31 -22.49 8.93
C SER A 208 9.79 -22.49 8.51
N VAL A 209 10.72 -22.64 9.43
CA VAL A 209 12.18 -22.66 9.13
C VAL A 209 12.58 -23.83 8.22
N ARG A 210 11.72 -24.83 8.05
CA ARG A 210 11.97 -26.01 7.20
C ARG A 210 11.30 -25.97 5.83
N SER A 211 10.50 -24.95 5.55
CA SER A 211 9.83 -24.82 4.25
C SER A 211 10.80 -24.34 3.16
N ARG A 212 10.72 -25.01 2.01
CA ARG A 212 11.53 -24.65 0.83
C ARG A 212 11.00 -23.34 0.23
N PRO A 213 11.86 -22.41 -0.23
CA PRO A 213 11.40 -21.21 -0.92
C PRO A 213 10.52 -21.58 -2.11
N VAL A 214 9.32 -21.01 -2.20
CA VAL A 214 8.44 -21.19 -3.35
C VAL A 214 8.89 -20.23 -4.43
N GLY A 215 9.52 -20.77 -5.47
CA GLY A 215 9.83 -20.04 -6.68
C GLY A 215 8.94 -20.51 -7.83
N GLY A 216 8.25 -19.59 -8.50
CA GLY A 216 7.76 -19.83 -9.85
C GLY A 216 6.36 -20.42 -10.02
N GLY A 217 5.44 -20.25 -9.10
CA GLY A 217 4.01 -20.56 -9.32
C GLY A 217 3.30 -19.52 -10.19
N ALA A 218 2.15 -19.91 -10.80
CA ALA A 218 1.28 -18.99 -11.53
C ALA A 218 0.79 -17.87 -10.60
N VAL A 219 0.97 -16.61 -11.03
CA VAL A 219 0.43 -15.44 -10.34
C VAL A 219 -1.07 -15.40 -10.57
N VAL A 220 -1.84 -15.21 -9.51
CA VAL A 220 -3.30 -15.08 -9.57
C VAL A 220 -3.72 -13.60 -9.54
N ASP A 221 -4.81 -13.31 -10.22
CA ASP A 221 -5.51 -12.04 -10.09
C ASP A 221 -6.35 -12.11 -8.81
N VAL A 222 -5.81 -11.54 -7.73
CA VAL A 222 -6.55 -11.46 -6.47
C VAL A 222 -7.76 -10.57 -6.67
N PRO A 223 -8.99 -11.06 -6.45
CA PRO A 223 -10.22 -10.29 -6.65
C PRO A 223 -10.21 -8.94 -5.95
N VAL A 224 -10.79 -7.93 -6.60
CA VAL A 224 -10.91 -6.56 -6.10
C VAL A 224 -12.33 -6.06 -6.25
N VAL A 225 -12.95 -5.65 -5.16
CA VAL A 225 -14.24 -4.96 -5.16
C VAL A 225 -14.03 -3.50 -4.80
N LEU A 226 -14.60 -2.63 -5.62
CA LEU A 226 -14.56 -1.18 -5.44
C LEU A 226 -15.94 -0.71 -5.01
N ALA A 227 -16.06 -0.17 -3.79
CA ALA A 227 -17.30 0.37 -3.26
C ALA A 227 -17.25 1.90 -3.25
N ARG A 228 -18.41 2.52 -3.52
CA ARG A 228 -18.63 3.96 -3.44
C ARG A 228 -19.80 4.27 -2.54
N ILE A 229 -19.60 5.18 -1.58
CA ILE A 229 -20.59 5.62 -0.61
C ILE A 229 -20.58 7.16 -0.55
N ALA A 230 -21.70 7.82 -0.27
CA ALA A 230 -21.70 9.24 0.04
C ALA A 230 -20.96 9.50 1.36
N ASP A 231 -20.11 10.52 1.42
CA ASP A 231 -19.32 10.83 2.63
C ASP A 231 -20.24 11.18 3.82
N THR A 232 -21.38 11.81 3.54
CA THR A 232 -22.39 12.10 4.56
C THR A 232 -22.98 10.84 5.19
N GLU A 233 -23.28 9.81 4.39
CA GLU A 233 -23.78 8.52 4.87
C GLU A 233 -22.71 7.75 5.68
N TRP A 234 -21.48 7.77 5.19
CA TRP A 234 -20.33 7.17 5.87
C TRP A 234 -20.10 7.80 7.24
N ARG A 235 -20.08 9.14 7.32
CA ARG A 235 -19.88 9.88 8.58
C ARG A 235 -21.05 9.65 9.54
N ALA A 236 -22.28 9.76 9.06
CA ALA A 236 -23.47 9.53 9.87
C ALA A 236 -23.49 8.10 10.46
N ARG A 237 -23.10 7.10 9.65
CA ARG A 237 -23.04 5.72 10.14
C ARG A 237 -21.91 5.51 11.16
N ALA A 238 -20.73 6.08 10.92
CA ALA A 238 -19.63 6.03 11.86
C ALA A 238 -20.02 6.64 13.21
N GLU A 239 -20.67 7.79 13.20
CA GLU A 239 -21.16 8.47 14.42
C GLU A 239 -22.24 7.66 15.14
N ALA A 240 -23.24 7.15 14.41
CA ALA A 240 -24.31 6.33 14.97
C ALA A 240 -23.78 5.06 15.69
N LEU A 241 -22.64 4.53 15.24
CA LEU A 241 -21.96 3.40 15.88
C LEU A 241 -20.97 3.83 16.99
N GLY A 242 -20.86 5.12 17.31
CA GLY A 242 -19.91 5.64 18.30
C GLY A 242 -18.44 5.62 17.84
N GLY A 243 -18.23 5.45 16.54
CA GLY A 243 -16.91 5.38 15.89
C GLY A 243 -16.44 6.71 15.30
N SER A 244 -15.50 6.60 14.40
CA SER A 244 -15.02 7.63 13.47
C SER A 244 -14.93 7.02 12.07
N THR A 245 -14.72 7.82 11.04
CA THR A 245 -14.54 7.36 9.65
C THR A 245 -13.47 6.26 9.53
N ASN A 246 -12.35 6.44 10.21
CA ASN A 246 -11.27 5.44 10.30
C ASN A 246 -11.72 4.18 11.05
N THR A 247 -12.42 4.35 12.20
CA THR A 247 -12.87 3.21 13.00
C THR A 247 -13.93 2.39 12.25
N LEU A 248 -14.79 3.04 11.46
CA LEU A 248 -15.77 2.35 10.62
C LEU A 248 -15.08 1.50 9.55
N CYS A 249 -14.04 2.04 8.89
CA CYS A 249 -13.22 1.26 7.94
C CYS A 249 -12.54 0.06 8.63
N ALA A 250 -11.99 0.25 9.82
CA ALA A 250 -11.39 -0.82 10.61
C ALA A 250 -12.45 -1.87 11.04
N GLY A 251 -13.66 -1.45 11.40
CA GLY A 251 -14.77 -2.33 11.71
C GLY A 251 -15.18 -3.20 10.52
N LEU A 252 -15.27 -2.60 9.31
CA LEU A 252 -15.50 -3.34 8.07
C LEU A 252 -14.39 -4.38 7.83
N ALA A 253 -13.13 -4.01 8.02
CA ALA A 253 -11.99 -4.91 7.84
C ALA A 253 -12.03 -6.08 8.83
N VAL A 254 -12.33 -5.82 10.11
CA VAL A 254 -12.51 -6.86 11.14
C VAL A 254 -13.66 -7.80 10.76
N ARG A 255 -14.81 -7.26 10.35
CA ARG A 255 -15.98 -8.07 9.99
C ARG A 255 -15.77 -8.89 8.72
N LEU A 256 -15.10 -8.31 7.70
CA LEU A 256 -14.68 -9.02 6.49
C LEU A 256 -13.69 -10.14 6.83
N GLY A 257 -12.72 -9.87 7.69
CA GLY A 257 -11.78 -10.88 8.18
C GLY A 257 -12.50 -12.09 8.77
N ALA A 258 -13.45 -11.84 9.66
CA ALA A 258 -14.28 -12.90 10.26
C ALA A 258 -15.13 -13.63 9.20
N ALA A 259 -15.74 -12.89 8.25
CA ALA A 259 -16.55 -13.47 7.17
C ALA A 259 -15.75 -14.36 6.21
N LEU A 260 -14.43 -14.17 6.13
CA LEU A 260 -13.49 -15.01 5.39
C LEU A 260 -12.84 -16.10 6.25
N GLY A 261 -13.21 -16.22 7.53
CA GLY A 261 -12.62 -17.22 8.44
C GLY A 261 -11.23 -16.86 8.97
N ARG A 262 -10.82 -15.58 8.86
CA ARG A 262 -9.51 -15.09 9.33
C ARG A 262 -9.58 -14.71 10.82
N VAL A 263 -9.90 -15.68 11.63
CA VAL A 263 -9.99 -15.56 13.10
C VAL A 263 -8.98 -16.48 13.76
N ASP A 264 -8.43 -16.06 14.86
CA ASP A 264 -7.55 -16.90 15.69
C ASP A 264 -8.34 -17.86 16.59
N ALA A 265 -7.63 -18.58 17.48
CA ALA A 265 -8.24 -19.56 18.38
C ALA A 265 -9.25 -18.94 19.37
N ASP A 266 -9.12 -17.65 19.67
CA ASP A 266 -10.03 -16.91 20.55
C ASP A 266 -11.16 -16.21 19.77
N GLY A 267 -11.28 -16.46 18.46
CA GLY A 267 -12.27 -15.84 17.59
C GLY A 267 -11.97 -14.40 17.21
N CYS A 268 -10.77 -13.88 17.51
CA CYS A 268 -10.38 -12.51 17.17
C CYS A 268 -9.77 -12.39 15.76
N VAL A 269 -9.96 -11.24 15.14
CA VAL A 269 -9.30 -10.84 13.90
C VAL A 269 -8.12 -9.93 14.24
N THR A 270 -6.95 -10.24 13.68
CA THR A 270 -5.77 -9.36 13.75
C THR A 270 -5.77 -8.45 12.54
N SER A 271 -5.74 -7.15 12.78
CA SER A 271 -5.68 -6.12 11.74
C SER A 271 -4.39 -5.30 11.84
N SER A 272 -3.75 -5.08 10.69
CA SER A 272 -2.60 -4.19 10.53
C SER A 272 -3.07 -2.86 9.97
N LEU A 273 -2.84 -1.79 10.72
CA LEU A 273 -3.26 -0.43 10.41
C LEU A 273 -2.01 0.42 10.13
N PRO A 274 -1.69 0.74 8.88
CA PRO A 274 -0.65 1.71 8.56
C PRO A 274 -1.05 3.10 9.09
N ILE A 275 -0.15 3.71 9.85
CA ILE A 275 -0.33 5.04 10.45
C ILE A 275 0.68 5.99 9.85
N SER A 276 0.21 7.00 9.12
CA SER A 276 1.11 7.96 8.49
C SER A 276 1.78 8.88 9.53
N ASP A 277 3.08 9.05 9.38
CA ASP A 277 3.89 10.07 10.06
C ASP A 277 4.40 11.15 9.09
N ARG A 278 3.79 11.23 7.89
CA ARG A 278 4.15 12.17 6.83
C ARG A 278 3.87 13.60 7.24
N VAL A 279 4.86 14.47 7.03
CA VAL A 279 4.76 15.91 7.25
C VAL A 279 4.83 16.69 5.94
N ALA A 280 4.49 17.97 5.97
CA ALA A 280 4.57 18.83 4.80
C ALA A 280 6.03 18.91 4.28
N GLY A 281 6.20 18.69 2.97
CA GLY A 281 7.52 18.67 2.33
C GLY A 281 8.30 17.37 2.48
N ASP A 282 7.70 16.34 3.05
CA ASP A 282 8.33 15.02 3.20
C ASP A 282 8.57 14.36 1.85
N THR A 283 9.82 13.98 1.59
CA THR A 283 10.26 13.34 0.34
C THR A 283 10.51 11.84 0.47
N ARG A 284 10.31 11.25 1.67
CA ARG A 284 10.35 9.81 1.84
C ARG A 284 9.31 9.15 0.92
N ALA A 285 9.63 7.98 0.39
CA ALA A 285 8.63 7.20 -0.35
C ALA A 285 7.56 6.69 0.60
N ASN A 286 8.00 6.10 1.69
CA ASN A 286 7.15 5.55 2.72
C ASN A 286 7.34 6.32 4.02
N ALA A 287 6.27 6.92 4.51
CA ALA A 287 6.24 7.71 5.73
C ALA A 287 5.10 7.23 6.60
N ASN A 288 5.25 6.02 7.11
CA ASN A 288 4.26 5.38 7.97
C ASN A 288 4.91 4.46 8.99
N ASP A 289 4.18 4.20 10.05
CA ASP A 289 4.40 3.13 11.00
C ASP A 289 3.22 2.16 10.95
N THR A 290 3.25 1.08 11.68
CA THR A 290 2.20 0.07 11.67
C THR A 290 1.69 -0.18 13.07
N LEU A 291 0.38 0.00 13.26
CA LEU A 291 -0.35 -0.40 14.46
C LEU A 291 -1.02 -1.75 14.21
N VAL A 292 -0.76 -2.72 15.05
CA VAL A 292 -1.46 -4.01 15.02
C VAL A 292 -2.54 -4.00 16.10
N VAL A 293 -3.79 -4.30 15.69
CA VAL A 293 -4.95 -4.38 16.58
C VAL A 293 -5.55 -5.78 16.48
N ARG A 294 -5.79 -6.41 17.61
CA ARG A 294 -6.50 -7.68 17.72
C ARG A 294 -7.88 -7.43 18.33
N PHE A 295 -8.95 -7.76 17.61
CA PHE A 295 -10.29 -7.43 18.04
C PHE A 295 -11.31 -8.53 17.72
N HIS A 296 -12.24 -8.79 18.63
CA HIS A 296 -13.33 -9.74 18.41
C HIS A 296 -14.38 -9.13 17.47
N PRO A 297 -14.84 -9.86 16.43
CA PRO A 297 -15.76 -9.29 15.43
C PRO A 297 -17.19 -9.09 15.91
N ASP A 298 -17.55 -9.70 17.04
CA ASP A 298 -18.91 -9.61 17.57
C ASP A 298 -19.27 -8.19 17.98
N GLY A 299 -20.42 -7.74 17.52
CA GLY A 299 -20.95 -6.43 17.85
C GLY A 299 -20.36 -5.25 17.07
N VAL A 300 -19.29 -5.43 16.23
CA VAL A 300 -18.69 -4.31 15.47
C VAL A 300 -19.66 -3.64 14.49
N THR A 301 -20.72 -4.34 14.08
CA THR A 301 -21.75 -3.81 13.19
C THR A 301 -22.79 -2.93 13.91
N SER A 302 -22.79 -2.97 15.24
CA SER A 302 -23.72 -2.22 16.10
C SER A 302 -23.03 -1.23 17.05
N ASP A 303 -21.76 -1.47 17.41
CA ASP A 303 -21.00 -0.61 18.32
C ASP A 303 -19.50 -0.63 18.00
N LEU A 304 -18.94 0.52 17.66
CA LEU A 304 -17.52 0.71 17.37
C LEU A 304 -16.73 1.31 18.53
N ARG A 305 -17.33 1.62 19.66
CA ARG A 305 -16.66 2.29 20.79
C ARG A 305 -15.50 1.47 21.34
N GLY A 306 -15.67 0.16 21.46
CA GLY A 306 -14.61 -0.77 21.89
C GLY A 306 -13.41 -0.78 20.94
N LEU A 307 -13.66 -0.93 19.65
CA LEU A 307 -12.60 -0.91 18.61
C LEU A 307 -11.91 0.46 18.57
N ARG A 308 -12.67 1.55 18.68
CA ARG A 308 -12.13 2.91 18.76
C ARG A 308 -11.20 3.11 19.96
N ALA A 309 -11.58 2.58 21.12
CA ALA A 309 -10.79 2.65 22.34
C ALA A 309 -9.48 1.87 22.19
N GLU A 310 -9.53 0.69 21.57
CA GLU A 310 -8.35 -0.15 21.31
C GLU A 310 -7.37 0.56 20.37
N ILE A 311 -7.85 1.08 19.23
CA ILE A 311 -7.03 1.84 18.30
C ILE A 311 -6.40 3.06 18.99
N ARG A 312 -7.14 3.80 19.80
CA ARG A 312 -6.61 4.97 20.53
C ARG A 312 -5.53 4.61 21.52
N ARG A 313 -5.69 3.48 22.24
CA ARG A 313 -4.69 2.96 23.18
C ARG A 313 -3.41 2.59 22.43
N GLY A 314 -3.52 1.82 21.35
CA GLY A 314 -2.37 1.43 20.55
C GLY A 314 -1.65 2.63 19.91
N LEU A 315 -2.39 3.67 19.47
CA LEU A 315 -1.78 4.91 18.98
C LEU A 315 -1.06 5.69 20.07
N ALA A 316 -1.56 5.69 21.30
CA ALA A 316 -0.89 6.33 22.43
C ALA A 316 0.41 5.60 22.76
N ASP A 317 0.36 4.27 22.83
CA ASP A 317 1.54 3.42 23.06
C ASP A 317 2.61 3.59 21.97
N LEU A 318 2.20 3.61 20.70
CA LEU A 318 3.09 3.83 19.56
C LEU A 318 3.79 5.21 19.64
N ARG A 319 3.08 6.25 20.12
CA ARG A 319 3.67 7.59 20.28
C ARG A 319 4.65 7.69 21.47
N GLU A 320 4.38 6.96 22.54
CA GLU A 320 5.21 6.99 23.74
C GLU A 320 6.47 6.14 23.58
N HIS A 321 6.34 4.95 23.01
CA HIS A 321 7.44 3.97 22.96
C HIS A 321 8.07 3.83 21.57
N GLY A 322 7.42 4.37 20.51
CA GLY A 322 7.82 4.14 19.13
C GLY A 322 7.56 2.69 18.69
N SER A 323 7.87 2.40 17.45
CA SER A 323 7.71 1.06 16.89
C SER A 323 9.04 0.29 16.93
N LEU A 324 9.05 -0.86 17.59
CA LEU A 324 10.17 -1.79 17.53
C LEU A 324 10.38 -2.32 16.11
N ALA A 325 9.29 -2.53 15.36
CA ALA A 325 9.36 -2.96 13.97
C ALA A 325 10.07 -1.92 13.10
N THR A 326 9.69 -0.63 13.22
CA THR A 326 10.37 0.46 12.51
C THR A 326 11.82 0.63 12.96
N ALA A 327 12.11 0.49 14.26
CA ALA A 327 13.50 0.54 14.77
C ALA A 327 14.35 -0.61 14.19
N ALA A 328 13.77 -1.82 14.04
CA ALA A 328 14.44 -2.96 13.45
C ALA A 328 14.83 -2.74 11.97
N LEU A 329 14.10 -1.91 11.22
CA LEU A 329 14.39 -1.63 9.80
C LEU A 329 15.76 -0.93 9.60
N ALA A 330 16.35 -0.35 10.63
CA ALA A 330 17.67 0.26 10.53
C ALA A 330 18.77 -0.74 10.16
N VAL A 331 18.55 -2.05 10.33
CA VAL A 331 19.49 -3.09 9.88
C VAL A 331 19.38 -3.43 8.39
N ALA A 332 18.33 -2.98 7.70
CA ALA A 332 18.03 -3.38 6.31
C ALA A 332 19.24 -3.27 5.35
N PRO A 333 20.08 -2.23 5.35
CA PRO A 333 21.25 -2.15 4.48
C PRO A 333 22.24 -3.29 4.68
N PHE A 334 22.26 -3.91 5.88
CA PHE A 334 23.22 -4.93 6.28
C PHE A 334 22.67 -6.35 6.16
N VAL A 335 21.40 -6.51 5.77
CA VAL A 335 20.74 -7.81 5.66
C VAL A 335 20.97 -8.41 4.25
N PRO A 336 21.59 -9.61 4.14
CA PRO A 336 21.70 -10.31 2.88
C PRO A 336 20.31 -10.67 2.30
N ARG A 337 20.15 -10.62 0.97
CA ARG A 337 18.88 -10.93 0.28
C ARG A 337 18.31 -12.31 0.66
N ALA A 338 19.17 -13.31 0.82
CA ALA A 338 18.74 -14.66 1.21
C ALA A 338 18.10 -14.66 2.62
N VAL A 339 18.62 -13.83 3.52
CA VAL A 339 18.05 -13.67 4.87
C VAL A 339 16.74 -12.88 4.80
N ALA A 340 16.68 -11.81 4.00
CA ALA A 340 15.45 -11.03 3.82
C ALA A 340 14.29 -11.89 3.27
N ARG A 341 14.56 -12.76 2.29
CA ARG A 341 13.58 -13.71 1.75
C ARG A 341 13.03 -14.65 2.83
N ARG A 342 13.91 -15.19 3.67
CA ARG A 342 13.48 -16.07 4.78
C ARG A 342 12.69 -15.32 5.85
N LEU A 343 13.06 -14.08 6.15
CA LEU A 343 12.34 -13.26 7.12
C LEU A 343 10.93 -12.95 6.64
N GLU A 344 10.73 -12.66 5.35
CA GLU A 344 9.40 -12.44 4.79
C GLU A 344 8.53 -13.69 4.94
N GLU A 345 9.06 -14.86 4.59
CA GLU A 345 8.35 -16.13 4.74
C GLU A 345 7.89 -16.35 6.19
N VAL A 346 8.76 -16.11 7.16
CA VAL A 346 8.46 -16.27 8.59
C VAL A 346 7.41 -15.26 9.06
N VAL A 347 7.54 -13.99 8.66
CA VAL A 347 6.62 -12.92 9.07
C VAL A 347 5.23 -13.14 8.47
N LEU A 348 5.14 -13.50 7.18
CA LEU A 348 3.85 -13.70 6.52
C LEU A 348 3.15 -15.01 6.93
N GLU A 349 3.90 -16.09 7.25
CA GLU A 349 3.30 -17.36 7.66
C GLU A 349 2.68 -17.31 9.07
N ASN A 350 3.19 -16.45 9.94
CA ASN A 350 2.75 -16.45 11.34
C ASN A 350 1.58 -15.49 11.61
N VAL A 351 1.44 -14.45 10.83
CA VAL A 351 0.34 -13.48 10.98
C VAL A 351 -0.07 -13.03 9.59
N ALA A 352 -1.16 -13.57 9.06
CA ALA A 352 -1.79 -12.99 7.90
C ALA A 352 -2.82 -11.94 8.34
N PRO A 353 -2.39 -10.74 8.81
CA PRO A 353 -3.32 -9.75 9.31
C PRO A 353 -4.22 -9.29 8.17
N VAL A 354 -5.40 -8.83 8.54
CA VAL A 354 -6.21 -8.04 7.64
C VAL A 354 -5.56 -6.66 7.54
N VAL A 355 -5.07 -6.28 6.39
CA VAL A 355 -4.52 -4.94 6.19
C VAL A 355 -5.68 -3.96 6.03
N CYS A 356 -5.73 -2.94 6.87
CA CYS A 356 -6.74 -1.89 6.78
C CYS A 356 -6.08 -0.52 6.79
N SER A 357 -6.21 0.21 5.69
CA SER A 357 -5.66 1.56 5.53
C SER A 357 -6.77 2.56 5.31
N TRP A 358 -6.87 3.57 6.18
CA TRP A 358 -7.73 4.72 5.96
C TRP A 358 -6.87 5.93 5.63
N LEU A 359 -6.94 6.40 4.38
CA LEU A 359 -6.10 7.49 3.86
C LEU A 359 -6.62 8.89 4.21
N GLY A 360 -7.77 8.95 4.89
CA GLY A 360 -8.37 10.23 5.29
C GLY A 360 -9.12 10.93 4.16
N GLU A 361 -9.34 12.24 4.36
CA GLU A 361 -9.94 13.11 3.37
C GLU A 361 -8.83 13.72 2.49
N HIS A 362 -8.94 13.50 1.20
CA HIS A 362 -7.99 14.02 0.21
C HIS A 362 -8.41 15.40 -0.29
N ASP A 363 -7.40 16.19 -0.68
CA ASP A 363 -7.60 17.43 -1.40
C ASP A 363 -8.45 17.18 -2.66
N PRO A 364 -9.47 18.01 -2.95
CA PRO A 364 -10.34 17.86 -4.12
C PRO A 364 -9.60 17.77 -5.47
N THR A 365 -8.39 18.29 -5.55
CA THR A 365 -7.55 18.20 -6.76
C THR A 365 -7.19 16.75 -7.12
N VAL A 366 -7.12 15.85 -6.14
CA VAL A 366 -6.86 14.42 -6.38
C VAL A 366 -7.94 13.78 -7.25
N ALA A 367 -9.18 14.27 -7.17
CA ALA A 367 -10.26 13.80 -8.04
C ALA A 367 -10.33 14.53 -9.39
N ARG A 368 -9.36 15.41 -9.71
CA ARG A 368 -9.34 16.20 -10.97
C ARG A 368 -8.01 16.09 -11.73
N PRO A 369 -7.42 14.93 -11.88
CA PRO A 369 -6.04 14.79 -12.39
C PRO A 369 -5.89 15.35 -13.82
N MET A 370 -6.95 15.36 -14.63
CA MET A 370 -6.98 15.89 -16.00
C MET A 370 -7.91 17.12 -16.15
N GLY A 371 -8.15 17.87 -15.06
CA GLY A 371 -9.02 19.05 -15.06
C GLY A 371 -10.52 18.73 -14.96
N VAL A 372 -10.94 17.50 -15.26
CA VAL A 372 -12.31 17.03 -15.14
C VAL A 372 -12.49 16.30 -13.81
N VAL A 373 -13.66 16.44 -13.18
CA VAL A 373 -13.97 15.78 -11.91
C VAL A 373 -14.31 14.31 -12.16
N ALA A 374 -13.56 13.42 -11.56
CA ALA A 374 -13.92 11.99 -11.49
C ALA A 374 -15.18 11.82 -10.62
N THR A 375 -16.10 10.97 -11.06
CA THR A 375 -17.25 10.58 -10.24
C THR A 375 -16.85 9.64 -9.11
N ASP A 376 -15.82 8.85 -9.32
CA ASP A 376 -15.33 7.87 -8.37
C ASP A 376 -13.80 7.88 -8.33
N CYS A 377 -13.26 7.67 -7.14
CA CYS A 377 -11.83 7.58 -6.89
C CYS A 377 -11.56 6.49 -5.86
N TRP A 378 -10.67 5.55 -6.18
CA TRP A 378 -10.31 4.45 -5.30
C TRP A 378 -8.81 4.27 -5.21
N VAL A 379 -8.32 3.96 -4.02
CA VAL A 379 -6.95 3.50 -3.81
C VAL A 379 -6.98 2.01 -3.52
N VAL A 380 -6.16 1.24 -4.21
CA VAL A 380 -6.04 -0.21 -4.04
C VAL A 380 -4.60 -0.51 -3.64
N GLY A 381 -4.43 -1.27 -2.57
CA GLY A 381 -3.14 -1.81 -2.16
C GLY A 381 -3.03 -3.28 -2.53
N GLY A 382 -1.87 -3.73 -2.92
CA GLY A 382 -1.67 -5.14 -3.18
C GLY A 382 -0.34 -5.46 -3.86
N GLU A 383 -0.15 -6.72 -4.16
CA GLU A 383 1.02 -7.22 -4.88
C GLU A 383 0.62 -8.38 -5.79
N PRO A 384 1.37 -8.65 -6.86
CA PRO A 384 1.22 -9.88 -7.61
C PRO A 384 1.72 -11.05 -6.75
N VAL A 385 0.86 -12.03 -6.47
CA VAL A 385 1.19 -13.16 -5.57
C VAL A 385 0.96 -14.48 -6.27
N PRO A 386 1.93 -15.43 -6.25
CA PRO A 386 1.70 -16.80 -6.67
C PRO A 386 0.62 -17.47 -5.82
N GLU A 387 -0.23 -18.27 -6.45
CA GLU A 387 -1.33 -18.99 -5.75
C GLU A 387 -0.81 -19.87 -4.61
N GLU A 388 0.28 -20.58 -4.84
CA GLU A 388 0.88 -21.44 -3.83
C GLU A 388 1.30 -20.67 -2.58
N GLN A 389 1.81 -19.44 -2.75
CA GLN A 389 2.15 -18.56 -1.63
C GLN A 389 0.90 -18.09 -0.89
N LEU A 390 -0.17 -17.69 -1.63
CA LEU A 390 -1.45 -17.34 -1.01
C LEU A 390 -2.02 -18.50 -0.19
N ARG A 391 -1.95 -19.73 -0.70
CA ARG A 391 -2.38 -20.93 0.03
C ARG A 391 -1.55 -21.14 1.29
N ARG A 392 -0.24 -20.94 1.22
CA ARG A 392 0.68 -21.12 2.35
C ARG A 392 0.42 -20.11 3.48
N VAL A 393 0.24 -18.84 3.15
CA VAL A 393 -0.03 -17.78 4.14
C VAL A 393 -1.51 -17.72 4.57
N GLY A 394 -2.34 -18.64 4.08
CA GLY A 394 -3.76 -18.69 4.43
C GLY A 394 -4.60 -17.59 3.78
N GLY A 395 -4.16 -17.05 2.62
CA GLY A 395 -4.88 -16.04 1.86
C GLY A 395 -4.40 -14.61 2.09
N ALA A 396 -5.14 -13.64 1.51
CA ALA A 396 -4.88 -12.21 1.66
C ALA A 396 -6.20 -11.45 1.81
N LEU A 397 -6.20 -10.39 2.62
CA LEU A 397 -7.32 -9.44 2.73
C LEU A 397 -6.77 -8.05 3.01
N THR A 398 -7.08 -7.12 2.10
CA THR A 398 -6.70 -5.71 2.24
C THR A 398 -7.94 -4.85 2.02
N VAL A 399 -8.17 -3.92 2.93
CA VAL A 399 -9.23 -2.92 2.85
C VAL A 399 -8.57 -1.55 2.86
N VAL A 400 -8.80 -0.76 1.82
CA VAL A 400 -8.29 0.62 1.74
C VAL A 400 -9.47 1.56 1.53
N GLY A 401 -9.54 2.62 2.33
CA GLY A 401 -10.58 3.63 2.21
C GLY A 401 -10.03 5.04 2.27
N GLY A 402 -10.77 5.97 1.68
CA GLY A 402 -10.50 7.41 1.75
C GLY A 402 -11.66 8.20 1.18
N SER A 403 -11.71 9.49 1.46
CA SER A 403 -12.76 10.37 0.95
C SER A 403 -12.18 11.49 0.10
N VAL A 404 -12.91 11.88 -0.94
CA VAL A 404 -12.62 13.03 -1.80
C VAL A 404 -13.92 13.53 -2.44
N ASN A 405 -14.10 14.84 -2.53
CA ASN A 405 -15.28 15.47 -3.15
C ASN A 405 -16.63 14.92 -2.64
N GLY A 406 -16.77 14.73 -1.31
CA GLY A 406 -18.02 14.26 -0.71
C GLY A 406 -18.35 12.78 -0.99
N ARG A 407 -17.40 12.00 -1.48
CA ARG A 407 -17.53 10.56 -1.72
C ARG A 407 -16.45 9.78 -1.00
N VAL A 408 -16.82 8.65 -0.46
CA VAL A 408 -15.91 7.66 0.10
C VAL A 408 -15.73 6.53 -0.92
N GLY A 409 -14.48 6.29 -1.29
CA GLY A 409 -14.08 5.09 -2.01
C GLY A 409 -13.51 4.06 -1.03
N VAL A 410 -14.02 2.84 -1.09
CA VAL A 410 -13.45 1.69 -0.36
C VAL A 410 -13.11 0.60 -1.34
N SER A 411 -11.88 0.14 -1.32
CA SER A 411 -11.44 -1.04 -2.05
C SER A 411 -11.26 -2.22 -1.10
N VAL A 412 -11.75 -3.37 -1.50
CA VAL A 412 -11.52 -4.64 -0.80
C VAL A 412 -10.83 -5.58 -1.79
N ARG A 413 -9.60 -5.95 -1.49
CA ARG A 413 -8.84 -6.95 -2.23
C ARG A 413 -8.73 -8.19 -1.36
N GLY A 414 -9.26 -9.32 -1.84
CA GLY A 414 -9.34 -10.50 -0.99
C GLY A 414 -9.25 -11.82 -1.78
N TRP A 415 -8.50 -12.76 -1.21
CA TRP A 415 -8.41 -14.14 -1.65
C TRP A 415 -8.26 -15.05 -0.43
N GLN A 416 -9.08 -16.08 -0.34
CA GLN A 416 -9.09 -16.98 0.80
C GLN A 416 -9.33 -18.42 0.33
N PRO A 417 -8.41 -19.35 0.55
CA PRO A 417 -8.61 -20.74 0.14
C PRO A 417 -9.90 -21.32 0.73
N GLY A 418 -10.73 -21.92 -0.13
CA GLY A 418 -11.99 -22.55 0.28
C GLY A 418 -13.14 -21.61 0.65
N ALA A 419 -12.94 -20.27 0.56
CA ALA A 419 -13.99 -19.29 0.89
C ALA A 419 -14.20 -18.24 -0.18
N VAL A 420 -13.12 -17.65 -0.71
CA VAL A 420 -13.15 -16.59 -1.74
C VAL A 420 -11.95 -16.74 -2.66
N THR A 421 -12.20 -17.09 -3.91
CA THR A 421 -11.18 -17.25 -4.96
C THR A 421 -11.55 -16.52 -6.24
N THR A 422 -12.79 -16.07 -6.37
CA THR A 422 -13.34 -15.39 -7.54
C THR A 422 -13.89 -14.01 -7.22
N GLN A 423 -14.01 -13.17 -8.25
CA GLN A 423 -14.60 -11.83 -8.15
C GLN A 423 -16.02 -11.86 -7.60
N GLY A 424 -16.87 -12.79 -8.07
CA GLY A 424 -18.25 -12.91 -7.62
C GLY A 424 -18.36 -13.27 -6.13
N GLU A 425 -17.55 -14.25 -5.68
CA GLU A 425 -17.52 -14.64 -4.26
C GLU A 425 -17.10 -13.48 -3.35
N LEU A 426 -16.10 -12.68 -3.76
CA LEU A 426 -15.69 -11.52 -3.00
C LEU A 426 -16.78 -10.45 -2.97
N LEU A 427 -17.39 -10.16 -4.12
CA LEU A 427 -18.46 -9.18 -4.24
C LEU A 427 -19.64 -9.50 -3.31
N ASP A 428 -20.05 -10.77 -3.29
CA ASP A 428 -21.15 -11.24 -2.42
C ASP A 428 -20.82 -11.10 -0.93
N ARG A 429 -19.56 -11.34 -0.55
CA ARG A 429 -19.11 -11.16 0.84
C ARG A 429 -19.09 -9.69 1.22
N VAL A 430 -18.53 -8.84 0.35
CA VAL A 430 -18.45 -7.41 0.57
C VAL A 430 -19.84 -6.80 0.70
N ARG A 431 -20.75 -7.09 -0.24
CA ARG A 431 -22.14 -6.60 -0.19
C ARG A 431 -22.86 -6.97 1.09
N ARG A 432 -22.71 -8.21 1.55
CA ARG A 432 -23.32 -8.66 2.82
C ARG A 432 -22.76 -7.88 4.02
N VAL A 433 -21.45 -7.74 4.12
CA VAL A 433 -20.84 -7.01 5.24
C VAL A 433 -21.21 -5.54 5.22
N PHE A 434 -21.26 -4.89 4.05
CA PHE A 434 -21.73 -3.50 3.95
C PHE A 434 -23.20 -3.37 4.39
N ALA A 435 -24.06 -4.32 4.01
CA ALA A 435 -25.45 -4.36 4.45
C ALA A 435 -25.59 -4.56 5.97
N GLU A 436 -24.75 -5.40 6.60
CA GLU A 436 -24.69 -5.57 8.05
C GLU A 436 -24.36 -4.25 8.78
N PHE A 437 -23.52 -3.40 8.17
CA PHE A 437 -23.26 -2.06 8.67
C PHE A 437 -24.34 -1.04 8.26
N GLY A 438 -25.37 -1.40 7.51
CA GLY A 438 -26.37 -0.48 6.97
C GLY A 438 -25.77 0.59 6.04
N LEU A 439 -24.73 0.24 5.31
CA LEU A 439 -24.06 1.12 4.36
C LEU A 439 -24.59 0.85 2.94
N PRO A 440 -25.37 1.77 2.36
CA PRO A 440 -25.71 1.69 0.93
C PRO A 440 -24.45 1.97 0.13
N GLY A 441 -24.22 1.23 -0.95
CA GLY A 441 -23.06 1.41 -1.82
C GLY A 441 -23.32 0.97 -3.25
N ALA A 442 -22.65 1.63 -4.21
CA ALA A 442 -22.45 1.09 -5.54
C ALA A 442 -21.16 0.27 -5.54
N PHE A 443 -21.16 -0.89 -6.19
CA PHE A 443 -20.05 -1.84 -6.20
C PHE A 443 -19.65 -2.20 -7.63
N HIS A 444 -18.35 -2.26 -7.89
CA HIS A 444 -17.73 -2.67 -9.14
C HIS A 444 -16.75 -3.80 -8.92
#